data_7652b4b47f18c29e735f5d397fcd976a
#
_entry.id   7652b4b47f18c29e735f5d397fcd976a
#
_cell.length_a   1.000
_cell.length_b   1.000
_cell.length_c   1.000
_cell.angle_alpha   90.00
_cell.angle_beta   90.00
_cell.angle_gamma   90.00
#
_symmetry.space_group_name_H-M   'P 1'
#
loop_
_entity.id
_entity.type
_entity.pdbx_description
1 polymer ?
#
loop_
_entity_poly.entity_id
_entity_poly.type
_entity_poly.pdbx_seq_one_letter_code
_entity_poly.pdbx_strand_id
1 'polypeptide(L)'
;MNLLQAKPTLKLDWCSHEAAKYAVERWHYSKRMPKSKLAKIGVWEDEKYIGVVIFGVGATSDLVKSYGLDKTEGCELVRVALREHSTSVSRIVSIALKLLKRSMTGLRLVVSFADPEQGHTGGIYQAGGWFYVGRSQASEEYLVNGKRWHGRALRHEKPSHLTTKQTLALMDPHFKVIMGSTKYRYLMPLDDAMRLQLAPLAKPYPKRICERSADSGTVSFQEAGGGANPTCSLKLTD
;
A
#
# COMPACT_ATOMS: atom_id res chain seq x y z
N MET A 1 -22.21 33.50 6.30
CA MET A 1 -20.76 33.74 6.50
C MET A 1 -20.04 32.41 6.34
N ASN A 2 -19.42 32.17 5.18
CA ASN A 2 -18.57 30.98 4.97
C ASN A 2 -17.25 31.23 5.73
N LEU A 3 -17.12 30.62 6.90
CA LEU A 3 -15.83 30.52 7.58
C LEU A 3 -14.93 29.68 6.68
N LEU A 4 -14.00 30.31 5.98
CA LEU A 4 -12.89 29.66 5.30
C LEU A 4 -12.16 28.82 6.38
N GLN A 5 -12.46 27.53 6.47
CA GLN A 5 -11.70 26.63 7.33
C GLN A 5 -10.24 26.69 6.88
N ALA A 6 -9.39 27.18 7.75
CA ALA A 6 -7.96 27.22 7.53
C ALA A 6 -7.48 25.79 7.18
N LYS A 7 -6.65 25.68 6.14
CA LYS A 7 -6.08 24.37 5.77
C LYS A 7 -5.26 23.85 6.96
N PRO A 8 -5.41 22.58 7.33
CA PRO A 8 -4.67 22.02 8.45
C PRO A 8 -3.16 22.12 8.21
N THR A 9 -2.42 22.36 9.27
CA THR A 9 -0.95 22.37 9.25
C THR A 9 -0.45 20.95 9.22
N LEU A 10 0.21 20.55 8.12
CA LEU A 10 0.74 19.20 7.93
C LEU A 10 2.25 19.20 8.15
N LYS A 11 2.72 18.33 9.06
CA LYS A 11 4.13 18.07 9.32
C LYS A 11 4.43 16.59 9.08
N LEU A 12 5.51 16.30 8.33
CA LEU A 12 6.07 14.97 8.18
C LEU A 12 7.53 14.99 8.62
N ASP A 13 7.90 13.97 9.39
CA ASP A 13 9.28 13.82 9.88
C ASP A 13 9.58 12.33 10.17
N TRP A 14 10.83 11.98 10.38
CA TRP A 14 11.22 10.65 10.82
C TRP A 14 10.58 10.33 12.18
N CYS A 15 10.14 9.09 12.36
CA CYS A 15 9.55 8.67 13.62
C CYS A 15 10.18 7.39 14.18
N SER A 16 9.98 7.14 15.45
CA SER A 16 10.48 5.95 16.13
C SER A 16 9.78 4.67 15.64
N HIS A 17 10.37 3.53 15.93
CA HIS A 17 9.76 2.25 15.61
C HIS A 17 8.45 2.03 16.38
N GLU A 18 8.42 2.46 17.62
CA GLU A 18 7.27 2.35 18.54
C GLU A 18 6.08 3.16 18.04
N ALA A 19 6.33 4.42 17.59
CA ALA A 19 5.29 5.26 17.02
C ALA A 19 4.73 4.66 15.72
N ALA A 20 5.61 4.15 14.85
CA ALA A 20 5.19 3.49 13.61
C ALA A 20 4.41 2.20 13.90
N LYS A 21 4.87 1.38 14.84
CA LYS A 21 4.20 0.15 15.27
C LYS A 21 2.80 0.46 15.82
N TYR A 22 2.70 1.44 16.71
CA TYR A 22 1.43 1.90 17.25
C TYR A 22 0.42 2.24 16.15
N ALA A 23 0.84 3.03 15.14
CA ALA A 23 -0.03 3.42 14.04
C ALA A 23 -0.46 2.21 13.18
N VAL A 24 0.48 1.31 12.84
CA VAL A 24 0.18 0.14 12.01
C VAL A 24 -0.77 -0.83 12.73
N GLU A 25 -0.55 -1.10 14.01
CA GLU A 25 -1.39 -2.02 14.77
C GLU A 25 -2.82 -1.49 14.97
N ARG A 26 -3.00 -0.16 15.02
CA ARG A 26 -4.32 0.46 15.24
C ARG A 26 -5.04 0.84 13.96
N TRP A 27 -4.31 1.39 12.97
CA TRP A 27 -4.94 2.09 11.84
C TRP A 27 -4.69 1.41 10.48
N HIS A 28 -3.83 0.37 10.42
CA HIS A 28 -3.66 -0.37 9.17
C HIS A 28 -4.42 -1.71 9.23
N TYR A 29 -5.10 -2.09 8.13
CA TYR A 29 -5.88 -3.32 8.05
C TYR A 29 -5.08 -4.59 8.41
N SER A 30 -3.79 -4.65 8.07
CA SER A 30 -2.96 -5.83 8.34
C SER A 30 -2.56 -5.99 9.82
N LYS A 31 -2.68 -4.93 10.64
CA LYS A 31 -2.30 -4.88 12.07
C LYS A 31 -0.89 -5.43 12.38
N ARG A 32 -0.01 -5.52 11.37
CA ARG A 32 1.33 -6.13 11.50
C ARG A 32 2.42 -5.27 10.88
N MET A 33 3.47 -5.01 11.66
CA MET A 33 4.69 -4.36 11.14
C MET A 33 5.41 -5.27 10.15
N PRO A 34 5.94 -4.71 9.04
CA PRO A 34 6.80 -5.45 8.13
C PRO A 34 8.12 -5.84 8.81
N LYS A 35 8.60 -7.07 8.55
CA LYS A 35 9.88 -7.58 9.09
C LYS A 35 11.03 -7.28 8.10
N SER A 36 11.37 -6.03 7.87
CA SER A 36 12.48 -5.62 6.98
C SER A 36 13.15 -4.35 7.50
N LYS A 37 14.21 -3.89 6.82
CA LYS A 37 14.74 -2.55 7.04
C LYS A 37 13.71 -1.53 6.56
N LEU A 38 13.31 -0.61 7.42
CA LEU A 38 12.21 0.32 7.20
C LEU A 38 12.65 1.77 7.38
N ALA A 39 12.25 2.61 6.43
CA ALA A 39 12.18 4.05 6.58
C ALA A 39 10.75 4.41 7.04
N LYS A 40 10.63 5.06 8.19
CA LYS A 40 9.37 5.35 8.88
C LYS A 40 9.19 6.85 8.99
N ILE A 41 8.21 7.39 8.28
CA ILE A 41 7.90 8.82 8.25
C ILE A 41 6.57 9.01 8.98
N GLY A 42 6.63 9.62 10.15
CA GLY A 42 5.47 10.02 10.94
C GLY A 42 4.75 11.20 10.30
N VAL A 43 3.47 11.27 10.53
CA VAL A 43 2.58 12.30 10.00
C VAL A 43 1.84 12.96 11.14
N TRP A 44 1.90 14.29 11.18
CA TRP A 44 1.17 15.12 12.14
C TRP A 44 0.30 16.12 11.39
N GLU A 45 -0.94 16.27 11.81
CA GLU A 45 -1.88 17.28 11.35
C GLU A 45 -2.33 18.11 12.55
N ASP A 46 -2.14 19.44 12.50
CA ASP A 46 -2.38 20.36 13.61
C ASP A 46 -1.72 19.88 14.91
N GLU A 47 -0.43 19.54 14.81
CA GLU A 47 0.44 19.03 15.89
C GLU A 47 0.04 17.65 16.46
N LYS A 48 -1.08 17.06 16.00
CA LYS A 48 -1.53 15.73 16.44
C LYS A 48 -0.92 14.65 15.55
N TYR A 49 -0.34 13.63 16.16
CA TYR A 49 0.12 12.46 15.43
C TYR A 49 -1.06 11.72 14.81
N ILE A 50 -1.09 11.64 13.49
CA ILE A 50 -2.16 10.99 12.73
C ILE A 50 -1.73 9.68 12.07
N GLY A 51 -0.43 9.35 12.08
CA GLY A 51 0.00 8.05 11.57
C GLY A 51 1.37 8.04 10.93
N VAL A 52 1.58 7.09 10.02
CA VAL A 52 2.88 6.79 9.44
C VAL A 52 2.79 6.37 7.99
N VAL A 53 3.78 6.78 7.22
CA VAL A 53 4.11 6.25 5.88
C VAL A 53 5.41 5.44 6.00
N ILE A 54 5.38 4.16 5.60
CA ILE A 54 6.52 3.26 5.76
C ILE A 54 7.01 2.78 4.40
N PHE A 55 8.29 2.96 4.15
CA PHE A 55 9.01 2.39 3.03
C PHE A 55 9.93 1.27 3.49
N GLY A 56 10.15 0.27 2.66
CA GLY A 56 11.01 -0.88 2.96
C GLY A 56 11.74 -1.36 1.72
N VAL A 57 12.69 -2.27 1.91
CA VAL A 57 13.48 -2.85 0.81
C VAL A 57 12.66 -3.76 -0.13
N GLY A 58 11.36 -3.90 0.15
CA GLY A 58 10.47 -4.75 -0.64
C GLY A 58 10.49 -6.22 -0.23
N ALA A 59 9.60 -6.94 -0.86
CA ALA A 59 9.38 -8.35 -0.56
C ALA A 59 10.44 -9.29 -1.13
N THR A 60 11.12 -8.87 -2.19
CA THR A 60 12.16 -9.62 -2.89
C THR A 60 13.33 -8.70 -3.22
N SER A 61 14.54 -9.28 -3.30
CA SER A 61 15.73 -8.55 -3.77
C SER A 61 15.60 -8.06 -5.21
N ASP A 62 14.67 -8.63 -5.96
CA ASP A 62 14.48 -8.37 -7.38
C ASP A 62 13.34 -7.39 -7.69
N LEU A 63 12.81 -6.71 -6.64
CA LEU A 63 11.67 -5.80 -6.78
C LEU A 63 11.83 -4.80 -7.92
N VAL A 64 13.03 -4.25 -8.09
CA VAL A 64 13.34 -3.21 -9.09
C VAL A 64 14.27 -3.66 -10.21
N LYS A 65 14.78 -4.89 -10.14
CA LYS A 65 15.72 -5.44 -11.13
C LYS A 65 15.13 -5.49 -12.55
N SER A 66 13.84 -5.78 -12.68
CA SER A 66 13.13 -5.76 -13.98
C SER A 66 13.07 -4.38 -14.63
N TYR A 67 13.42 -3.34 -13.90
CA TYR A 67 13.51 -1.95 -14.38
C TYR A 67 14.96 -1.49 -14.56
N GLY A 68 15.92 -2.42 -14.58
CA GLY A 68 17.35 -2.11 -14.78
C GLY A 68 18.02 -1.42 -13.58
N LEU A 69 17.45 -1.56 -12.38
CA LEU A 69 17.93 -0.92 -11.16
C LEU A 69 18.55 -1.93 -10.19
N ASP A 70 19.56 -1.48 -9.45
CA ASP A 70 20.08 -2.20 -8.32
C ASP A 70 19.12 -2.15 -7.13
N LYS A 71 19.24 -3.13 -6.22
CA LYS A 71 18.37 -3.23 -5.02
C LYS A 71 18.41 -2.01 -4.10
N THR A 72 19.45 -1.19 -4.20
CA THR A 72 19.62 0.05 -3.42
C THR A 72 19.01 1.26 -4.08
N GLU A 73 18.68 1.17 -5.38
CA GLU A 73 18.08 2.26 -6.16
C GLU A 73 16.55 2.24 -6.11
N GLY A 74 15.94 1.25 -5.45
CA GLY A 74 14.50 1.16 -5.32
C GLY A 74 14.03 0.69 -3.96
N CYS A 75 12.79 1.03 -3.63
CA CYS A 75 12.12 0.57 -2.41
C CYS A 75 10.64 0.32 -2.65
N GLU A 76 9.97 -0.24 -1.64
CA GLU A 76 8.51 -0.45 -1.64
C GLU A 76 7.85 0.50 -0.64
N LEU A 77 6.77 1.18 -1.06
CA LEU A 77 5.84 1.79 -0.12
C LEU A 77 4.97 0.67 0.46
N VAL A 78 5.32 0.22 1.66
CA VAL A 78 4.75 -1.00 2.27
C VAL A 78 3.55 -0.74 3.16
N ARG A 79 3.44 0.46 3.77
CA ARG A 79 2.29 0.81 4.63
C ARG A 79 2.00 2.31 4.57
N VAL A 80 0.72 2.63 4.55
CA VAL A 80 0.18 3.94 4.87
C VAL A 80 -0.86 3.68 5.96
N ALA A 81 -0.52 4.03 7.20
CA ALA A 81 -1.35 3.77 8.37
C ALA A 81 -1.73 5.11 9.00
N LEU A 82 -2.93 5.58 8.71
CA LEU A 82 -3.43 6.87 9.15
C LEU A 82 -4.77 6.69 9.88
N ARG A 83 -4.95 7.45 10.95
CA ARG A 83 -6.26 7.65 11.58
C ARG A 83 -7.07 8.69 10.79
N GLU A 84 -8.21 9.08 11.29
CA GLU A 84 -9.02 10.17 10.71
C GLU A 84 -8.20 11.46 10.59
N HIS A 85 -8.26 12.10 9.42
CA HIS A 85 -7.48 13.26 9.01
C HIS A 85 -8.18 14.02 7.88
N SER A 86 -7.80 15.28 7.67
CA SER A 86 -8.39 16.16 6.65
C SER A 86 -7.57 16.22 5.37
N THR A 87 -6.24 16.07 5.47
CA THR A 87 -5.34 16.16 4.32
C THR A 87 -5.43 14.90 3.45
N SER A 88 -5.55 15.04 2.15
CA SER A 88 -5.61 13.89 1.24
C SER A 88 -4.36 12.98 1.38
N VAL A 89 -4.57 11.67 1.39
CA VAL A 89 -3.50 10.67 1.52
C VAL A 89 -2.45 10.81 0.42
N SER A 90 -2.87 11.11 -0.80
CA SER A 90 -1.95 11.34 -1.93
C SER A 90 -0.97 12.50 -1.69
N ARG A 91 -1.43 13.59 -1.04
CA ARG A 91 -0.57 14.70 -0.63
C ARG A 91 0.41 14.28 0.46
N ILE A 92 -0.05 13.53 1.47
CA ILE A 92 0.81 12.99 2.53
C ILE A 92 1.90 12.10 1.93
N VAL A 93 1.55 11.16 1.06
CA VAL A 93 2.50 10.28 0.38
C VAL A 93 3.48 11.07 -0.49
N SER A 94 3.02 12.10 -1.21
CA SER A 94 3.89 12.95 -2.03
C SER A 94 4.95 13.70 -1.19
N ILE A 95 4.59 14.20 -0.02
CA ILE A 95 5.55 14.86 0.89
C ILE A 95 6.51 13.82 1.48
N ALA A 96 6.01 12.64 1.87
CA ALA A 96 6.84 11.54 2.37
C ALA A 96 7.89 11.10 1.33
N LEU A 97 7.50 11.01 0.05
CA LEU A 97 8.42 10.71 -1.06
C LEU A 97 9.52 11.77 -1.20
N LYS A 98 9.17 13.05 -1.09
CA LYS A 98 10.15 14.15 -1.14
C LYS A 98 11.15 14.07 0.03
N LEU A 99 10.68 13.79 1.25
CA LEU A 99 11.54 13.60 2.41
C LEU A 99 12.46 12.38 2.22
N LEU A 100 11.92 11.27 1.77
CA LEU A 100 12.66 10.05 1.48
C LEU A 100 13.77 10.30 0.44
N LYS A 101 13.44 10.93 -0.71
CA LYS A 101 14.40 11.23 -1.79
C LYS A 101 15.52 12.15 -1.33
N ARG A 102 15.22 13.15 -0.50
CA ARG A 102 16.25 14.04 0.07
C ARG A 102 17.25 13.30 0.96
N SER A 103 16.78 12.31 1.70
CA SER A 103 17.63 11.52 2.63
C SER A 103 18.33 10.35 1.94
N MET A 104 17.79 9.87 0.83
CA MET A 104 18.28 8.73 0.05
C MET A 104 18.46 9.14 -1.41
N THR A 105 19.50 9.90 -1.70
CA THR A 105 19.73 10.53 -3.03
C THR A 105 19.89 9.50 -4.15
N GLY A 106 20.41 8.30 -3.86
CA GLY A 106 20.54 7.20 -4.82
C GLY A 106 19.21 6.51 -5.18
N LEU A 107 18.12 6.80 -4.45
CA LEU A 107 16.85 6.15 -4.73
C LEU A 107 16.20 6.73 -5.99
N ARG A 108 15.79 5.86 -6.92
CA ARG A 108 15.25 6.21 -8.23
C ARG A 108 13.82 5.76 -8.47
N LEU A 109 13.39 4.70 -7.77
CA LEU A 109 12.07 4.09 -7.98
C LEU A 109 11.42 3.67 -6.68
N VAL A 110 10.14 4.00 -6.51
CA VAL A 110 9.30 3.42 -5.47
C VAL A 110 8.21 2.57 -6.11
N VAL A 111 8.09 1.33 -5.64
CA VAL A 111 7.04 0.39 -6.05
C VAL A 111 5.99 0.33 -4.95
N SER A 112 4.74 0.15 -5.31
CA SER A 112 3.68 -0.15 -4.34
C SER A 112 2.62 -1.07 -4.93
N PHE A 113 1.87 -1.71 -4.04
CA PHE A 113 0.84 -2.65 -4.41
C PHE A 113 -0.48 -2.31 -3.73
N ALA A 114 -1.56 -2.23 -4.52
CA ALA A 114 -2.92 -2.15 -3.99
C ALA A 114 -3.56 -3.54 -4.02
N ASP A 115 -4.19 -3.91 -2.91
CA ASP A 115 -4.78 -5.23 -2.73
C ASP A 115 -6.29 -5.20 -3.05
N PRO A 116 -6.73 -5.84 -4.14
CA PRO A 116 -8.14 -5.87 -4.50
C PRO A 116 -9.00 -6.64 -3.49
N GLU A 117 -8.46 -7.62 -2.75
CA GLU A 117 -9.20 -8.32 -1.68
C GLU A 117 -9.56 -7.38 -0.51
N GLN A 118 -8.87 -6.23 -0.40
CA GLN A 118 -9.17 -5.17 0.56
C GLN A 118 -10.00 -4.03 -0.09
N GLY A 119 -10.58 -4.24 -1.27
CA GLY A 119 -11.29 -3.20 -2.01
C GLY A 119 -10.39 -2.08 -2.56
N HIS A 120 -9.08 -2.25 -2.53
CA HIS A 120 -8.14 -1.22 -2.94
C HIS A 120 -7.82 -1.31 -4.43
N THR A 121 -8.22 -0.30 -5.19
CA THR A 121 -7.83 -0.13 -6.61
C THR A 121 -6.58 0.74 -6.79
N GLY A 122 -6.04 1.30 -5.71
CA GLY A 122 -4.87 2.18 -5.75
C GLY A 122 -5.21 3.66 -5.99
N GLY A 123 -6.39 4.12 -5.60
CA GLY A 123 -6.82 5.52 -5.79
C GLY A 123 -5.82 6.55 -5.26
N ILE A 124 -5.12 6.28 -4.16
CA ILE A 124 -4.08 7.17 -3.63
C ILE A 124 -2.87 7.29 -4.56
N TYR A 125 -2.52 6.22 -5.27
CA TYR A 125 -1.42 6.19 -6.25
C TYR A 125 -1.85 6.91 -7.53
N GLN A 126 -3.07 6.66 -8.01
CA GLN A 126 -3.64 7.35 -9.18
C GLN A 126 -3.67 8.86 -8.96
N ALA A 127 -4.20 9.31 -7.82
CA ALA A 127 -4.20 10.73 -7.43
C ALA A 127 -2.80 11.32 -7.25
N GLY A 128 -1.80 10.49 -6.96
CA GLY A 128 -0.38 10.88 -6.84
C GLY A 128 0.40 10.81 -8.16
N GLY A 129 -0.21 10.48 -9.29
CA GLY A 129 0.45 10.39 -10.60
C GLY A 129 1.42 9.22 -10.74
N TRP A 130 1.20 8.11 -10.01
CA TRP A 130 1.97 6.88 -10.15
C TRP A 130 1.60 6.15 -11.44
N PHE A 131 2.55 5.51 -12.09
CA PHE A 131 2.26 4.65 -13.22
C PHE A 131 1.66 3.32 -12.74
N TYR A 132 0.50 2.98 -13.24
CA TYR A 132 -0.04 1.62 -13.12
C TYR A 132 0.56 0.74 -14.20
N VAL A 133 1.13 -0.40 -13.85
CA VAL A 133 1.82 -1.29 -14.80
C VAL A 133 1.21 -2.69 -14.88
N GLY A 134 0.02 -2.85 -14.35
CA GLY A 134 -0.68 -4.14 -14.37
C GLY A 134 -0.72 -4.81 -13.00
N ARG A 135 -0.96 -6.12 -12.99
CA ARG A 135 -1.07 -6.91 -11.76
C ARG A 135 0.23 -7.66 -11.47
N SER A 136 0.50 -7.91 -10.18
CA SER A 136 1.54 -8.84 -9.77
C SER A 136 1.15 -10.28 -10.14
N GLN A 137 2.11 -11.18 -10.18
CA GLN A 137 1.81 -12.60 -10.20
C GLN A 137 1.14 -13.03 -8.88
N ALA A 138 0.21 -13.97 -8.97
CA ALA A 138 -0.33 -14.62 -7.79
C ALA A 138 0.78 -15.43 -7.10
N SER A 139 0.80 -15.42 -5.78
CA SER A 139 1.74 -16.21 -4.99
C SER A 139 1.02 -17.39 -4.35
N GLU A 140 1.74 -18.51 -4.16
CA GLU A 140 1.22 -19.61 -3.36
C GLU A 140 0.99 -19.17 -1.92
N GLU A 141 -0.16 -19.53 -1.41
CA GLU A 141 -0.56 -19.43 -0.03
C GLU A 141 -1.04 -20.78 0.48
N TYR A 142 -1.16 -20.93 1.77
CA TYR A 142 -1.44 -22.23 2.38
C TYR A 142 -2.59 -22.10 3.35
N LEU A 143 -3.53 -23.00 3.26
CA LEU A 143 -4.60 -23.16 4.24
C LEU A 143 -4.17 -24.26 5.23
N VAL A 144 -3.89 -23.87 6.47
CA VAL A 144 -3.39 -24.76 7.53
C VAL A 144 -4.30 -24.64 8.73
N ASN A 145 -4.93 -25.73 9.15
CA ASN A 145 -5.92 -25.74 10.24
C ASN A 145 -6.99 -24.64 10.08
N GLY A 146 -7.50 -24.45 8.84
CA GLY A 146 -8.49 -23.44 8.51
C GLY A 146 -7.96 -21.99 8.46
N LYS A 147 -6.67 -21.75 8.73
CA LYS A 147 -6.04 -20.43 8.67
C LYS A 147 -5.21 -20.26 7.40
N ARG A 148 -5.35 -19.08 6.76
CA ARG A 148 -4.57 -18.71 5.58
C ARG A 148 -3.20 -18.21 5.98
N TRP A 149 -2.17 -18.82 5.42
CA TRP A 149 -0.76 -18.51 5.64
C TRP A 149 -0.11 -18.08 4.34
N HIS A 150 0.56 -16.96 4.37
CA HIS A 150 1.37 -16.50 3.24
C HIS A 150 2.74 -17.20 3.27
N GLY A 151 3.24 -17.68 2.13
CA GLY A 151 4.50 -18.42 2.05
C GLY A 151 5.72 -17.73 2.66
N ARG A 152 5.73 -16.38 2.70
CA ARG A 152 6.78 -15.62 3.38
C ARG A 152 6.74 -15.73 4.90
N ALA A 153 5.56 -15.76 5.51
CA ALA A 153 5.43 -15.93 6.95
C ALA A 153 6.03 -17.28 7.38
N LEU A 154 5.72 -18.31 6.62
CA LEU A 154 6.26 -19.65 6.87
C LEU A 154 7.79 -19.74 6.73
N ARG A 155 8.39 -19.02 5.77
CA ARG A 155 9.86 -19.00 5.63
C ARG A 155 10.59 -18.45 6.85
N HIS A 156 9.98 -17.52 7.55
CA HIS A 156 10.56 -16.92 8.76
C HIS A 156 10.31 -17.74 10.03
N GLU A 157 9.32 -18.61 10.01
CA GLU A 157 8.90 -19.40 11.19
C GLU A 157 9.32 -20.87 11.11
N LYS A 158 9.74 -21.33 9.91
CA LYS A 158 10.17 -22.73 9.75
C LYS A 158 11.55 -23.00 10.31
N PRO A 159 11.80 -24.19 10.88
CA PRO A 159 13.14 -24.65 11.23
C PRO A 159 14.06 -24.68 9.98
N SER A 160 15.34 -24.34 10.16
CA SER A 160 16.31 -24.24 9.06
C SER A 160 16.52 -25.54 8.28
N HIS A 161 16.37 -26.69 8.96
CA HIS A 161 16.55 -28.04 8.40
C HIS A 161 15.30 -28.58 7.70
N LEU A 162 14.15 -27.90 7.76
CA LEU A 162 12.92 -28.33 7.11
C LEU A 162 12.60 -27.49 5.87
N THR A 163 12.03 -28.13 4.86
CA THR A 163 11.40 -27.43 3.74
C THR A 163 10.05 -26.84 4.17
N THR A 164 9.52 -25.90 3.41
CA THR A 164 8.18 -25.34 3.66
C THR A 164 7.11 -26.42 3.67
N LYS A 165 7.15 -27.39 2.73
CA LYS A 165 6.18 -28.50 2.66
C LYS A 165 6.26 -29.43 3.88
N GLN A 166 7.47 -29.74 4.34
CA GLN A 166 7.64 -30.56 5.56
C GLN A 166 7.11 -29.85 6.79
N THR A 167 7.39 -28.55 6.93
CA THR A 167 6.86 -27.76 8.06
C THR A 167 5.32 -27.72 8.01
N LEU A 168 4.74 -27.51 6.85
CA LEU A 168 3.29 -27.51 6.66
C LEU A 168 2.66 -28.87 7.03
N ALA A 169 3.27 -29.97 6.56
CA ALA A 169 2.77 -31.32 6.87
C ALA A 169 2.84 -31.66 8.37
N LEU A 170 3.82 -31.10 9.09
CA LEU A 170 3.90 -31.22 10.55
C LEU A 170 2.84 -30.40 11.28
N MET A 171 2.45 -29.24 10.73
CA MET A 171 1.41 -28.37 11.30
C MET A 171 0.00 -28.89 11.02
N ASP A 172 -0.20 -29.41 9.81
CA ASP A 172 -1.47 -29.93 9.29
C ASP A 172 -1.20 -30.91 8.15
N PRO A 173 -1.36 -32.24 8.36
CA PRO A 173 -1.19 -33.22 7.30
C PRO A 173 -2.12 -33.02 6.10
N HIS A 174 -3.23 -32.30 6.29
CA HIS A 174 -4.23 -32.02 5.27
C HIS A 174 -4.19 -30.58 4.75
N PHE A 175 -3.08 -29.86 4.94
CA PHE A 175 -2.93 -28.51 4.42
C PHE A 175 -3.23 -28.44 2.92
N LYS A 176 -3.79 -27.30 2.47
CA LYS A 176 -4.06 -27.06 1.05
C LYS A 176 -3.20 -25.92 0.53
N VAL A 177 -2.66 -26.09 -0.68
CA VAL A 177 -2.04 -24.99 -1.42
C VAL A 177 -3.15 -24.24 -2.15
N ILE A 178 -3.21 -22.94 -1.96
CA ILE A 178 -4.16 -22.05 -2.62
C ILE A 178 -3.40 -20.93 -3.34
N MET A 179 -3.98 -20.40 -4.40
CA MET A 179 -3.40 -19.24 -5.06
C MET A 179 -3.89 -17.97 -4.38
N GLY A 180 -2.94 -17.13 -3.96
CA GLY A 180 -3.23 -15.81 -3.43
C GLY A 180 -3.71 -14.85 -4.51
N SER A 181 -4.25 -13.70 -4.10
CA SER A 181 -4.71 -12.68 -5.03
C SER A 181 -3.56 -11.98 -5.75
N THR A 182 -3.82 -11.58 -6.99
CA THR A 182 -2.94 -10.66 -7.72
C THR A 182 -3.19 -9.23 -7.24
N LYS A 183 -2.11 -8.44 -7.07
CA LYS A 183 -2.20 -7.05 -6.61
C LYS A 183 -1.95 -6.08 -7.75
N TYR A 184 -2.61 -4.93 -7.73
CA TYR A 184 -2.33 -3.84 -8.67
C TYR A 184 -0.96 -3.25 -8.36
N ARG A 185 -0.06 -3.23 -9.35
CA ARG A 185 1.31 -2.70 -9.19
C ARG A 185 1.37 -1.27 -9.68
N TYR A 186 1.92 -0.39 -8.83
CA TYR A 186 2.13 1.02 -9.09
C TYR A 186 3.60 1.38 -8.95
N LEU A 187 4.09 2.26 -9.83
CA LEU A 187 5.47 2.72 -9.88
C LEU A 187 5.53 4.23 -9.76
N MET A 188 6.37 4.74 -8.88
CA MET A 188 6.68 6.15 -8.75
C MET A 188 8.16 6.38 -9.08
N PRO A 189 8.47 6.89 -10.27
CA PRO A 189 9.83 7.35 -10.59
C PRO A 189 10.17 8.59 -9.77
N LEU A 190 11.40 8.65 -9.28
CA LEU A 190 11.91 9.75 -8.45
C LEU A 190 12.91 10.65 -9.19
N ASP A 191 13.16 10.38 -10.48
CA ASP A 191 13.91 11.22 -11.40
C ASP A 191 13.31 11.17 -12.82
N ASP A 192 13.66 12.14 -13.65
CA ASP A 192 13.10 12.28 -15.00
C ASP A 192 13.55 11.16 -15.95
N ALA A 193 14.79 10.66 -15.82
CA ALA A 193 15.28 9.55 -16.62
C ALA A 193 14.46 8.29 -16.36
N MET A 194 14.20 8.00 -15.08
CA MET A 194 13.36 6.87 -14.68
C MET A 194 11.91 7.07 -15.14
N ARG A 195 11.40 8.31 -15.12
CA ARG A 195 10.06 8.62 -15.60
C ARG A 195 9.93 8.34 -17.11
N LEU A 196 10.88 8.76 -17.89
CA LEU A 196 10.91 8.49 -19.35
C LEU A 196 10.99 6.97 -19.63
N GLN A 197 11.83 6.26 -18.90
CA GLN A 197 12.00 4.81 -19.03
C GLN A 197 10.71 4.04 -18.72
N LEU A 198 9.96 4.47 -17.72
CA LEU A 198 8.75 3.76 -17.26
C LEU A 198 7.48 4.16 -18.03
N ALA A 199 7.47 5.31 -18.70
CA ALA A 199 6.28 5.79 -19.41
C ALA A 199 5.68 4.78 -20.40
N PRO A 200 6.47 4.03 -21.20
CA PRO A 200 5.92 3.00 -22.09
C PRO A 200 5.26 1.82 -21.39
N LEU A 201 5.53 1.58 -20.10
CA LEU A 201 4.95 0.50 -19.30
C LEU A 201 3.61 0.89 -18.69
N ALA A 202 3.25 2.18 -18.74
CA ALA A 202 2.02 2.68 -18.14
C ALA A 202 0.78 2.09 -18.83
N LYS A 203 -0.17 1.65 -18.00
CA LYS A 203 -1.46 1.12 -18.44
C LYS A 203 -2.59 2.01 -17.91
N PRO A 204 -3.78 1.98 -18.54
CA PRO A 204 -4.96 2.65 -18.02
C PRO A 204 -5.24 2.21 -16.57
N TYR A 205 -5.57 3.16 -15.72
CA TYR A 205 -5.87 2.87 -14.32
C TYR A 205 -7.07 1.94 -14.17
N PRO A 206 -7.04 1.01 -13.21
CA PRO A 206 -8.18 0.18 -12.90
C PRO A 206 -9.33 1.07 -12.38
N LYS A 207 -10.51 0.88 -12.94
CA LYS A 207 -11.72 1.58 -12.48
C LYS A 207 -12.20 0.97 -11.16
N ARG A 208 -12.78 1.79 -10.30
CA ARG A 208 -13.52 1.27 -9.14
C ARG A 208 -14.72 0.51 -9.68
N ILE A 209 -14.90 -0.72 -9.23
CA ILE A 209 -16.16 -1.45 -9.44
C ILE A 209 -17.11 -0.88 -8.39
N CYS A 210 -17.96 0.08 -8.79
CA CYS A 210 -19.16 0.36 -8.02
C CYS A 210 -20.10 -0.82 -8.28
N GLU A 211 -20.31 -1.67 -7.30
CA GLU A 211 -21.47 -2.56 -7.31
C GLU A 211 -22.71 -1.64 -7.33
N ARG A 212 -23.31 -1.53 -8.51
CA ARG A 212 -24.64 -0.95 -8.60
C ARG A 212 -25.55 -1.95 -7.91
N SER A 213 -26.10 -1.59 -6.78
CA SER A 213 -27.30 -2.25 -6.28
C SER A 213 -28.31 -2.21 -7.42
N ALA A 214 -28.72 -3.40 -7.86
CA ALA A 214 -29.82 -3.55 -8.82
C ALA A 214 -31.09 -3.14 -8.09
N ASP A 215 -31.37 -1.84 -8.09
CA ASP A 215 -32.72 -1.33 -7.86
C ASP A 215 -32.95 -0.12 -8.76
N SER A 216 -34.09 -0.19 -9.44
CA SER A 216 -34.50 0.69 -10.50
C SER A 216 -34.73 2.12 -10.02
N GLY A 217 -33.97 3.06 -10.60
CA GLY A 217 -34.20 4.48 -10.39
C GLY A 217 -33.26 5.34 -11.23
N THR A 218 -33.79 5.96 -12.26
CA THR A 218 -33.16 6.93 -13.12
C THR A 218 -32.53 8.05 -12.31
N VAL A 219 -31.21 8.20 -12.36
CA VAL A 219 -30.50 9.32 -11.75
C VAL A 219 -29.73 10.09 -12.83
N SER A 220 -30.19 11.33 -13.06
CA SER A 220 -29.55 12.31 -13.91
C SER A 220 -28.17 12.72 -13.32
N PHE A 221 -27.13 12.70 -14.17
CA PHE A 221 -25.81 13.19 -13.80
C PHE A 221 -25.81 14.72 -13.80
N GLN A 222 -25.44 15.32 -12.66
CA GLN A 222 -24.88 16.67 -12.61
C GLN A 222 -23.38 16.52 -12.33
N GLU A 223 -22.57 17.04 -13.23
CA GLU A 223 -21.14 17.23 -13.01
C GLU A 223 -20.93 18.32 -11.95
N ALA A 224 -20.33 17.95 -10.85
CA ALA A 224 -19.78 18.91 -9.90
C ALA A 224 -18.30 18.58 -9.66
N GLY A 225 -17.44 19.48 -10.07
CA GLY A 225 -16.01 19.44 -9.77
C GLY A 225 -15.76 19.69 -8.30
N GLY A 226 -14.68 19.08 -7.77
CA GLY A 226 -14.12 19.40 -6.47
C GLY A 226 -14.17 18.27 -5.45
N GLY A 227 -12.98 17.76 -5.13
CA GLY A 227 -12.61 16.70 -4.21
C GLY A 227 -13.36 16.63 -2.89
N ALA A 228 -14.02 15.51 -2.69
CA ALA A 228 -14.30 14.96 -1.36
C ALA A 228 -14.40 13.44 -1.51
N ASN A 229 -13.71 12.72 -0.62
CA ASN A 229 -13.83 11.27 -0.49
C ASN A 229 -15.24 10.92 0.03
N PRO A 230 -16.08 10.20 -0.68
CA PRO A 230 -17.27 9.64 -0.07
C PRO A 230 -16.89 8.36 0.69
N THR A 231 -17.04 8.40 1.99
CA THR A 231 -17.10 7.24 2.88
C THR A 231 -18.30 6.37 2.50
N CYS A 232 -18.05 5.14 2.06
CA CYS A 232 -19.10 4.15 1.93
C CYS A 232 -19.35 3.55 3.32
N SER A 233 -20.42 3.99 3.98
CA SER A 233 -20.89 3.41 5.25
C SER A 233 -21.69 2.16 4.94
N LEU A 234 -21.19 1.01 5.37
CA LEU A 234 -21.98 -0.22 5.47
C LEU A 234 -22.95 -0.06 6.65
N LYS A 235 -24.24 0.03 6.38
CA LYS A 235 -25.28 -0.23 7.37
C LYS A 235 -25.48 -1.73 7.42
N LEU A 236 -25.13 -2.33 8.53
CA LEU A 236 -25.61 -3.63 8.94
C LEU A 236 -27.08 -3.43 9.34
N THR A 237 -27.98 -4.10 8.67
CA THR A 237 -29.35 -4.32 9.14
C THR A 237 -29.39 -5.69 9.79
N ASP A 238 -30.00 -5.71 10.98
CA ASP A 238 -30.30 -6.89 11.83
C ASP A 238 -31.10 -7.97 11.08
#